data_f98d2cba6f8e3bfed8344dc04c957b6e
#
_entry.id   f98d2cba6f8e3bfed8344dc04c957b6e
#
_cell.length_a   1.000
_cell.length_b   1.000
_cell.length_c   1.000
_cell.angle_alpha   90.00
_cell.angle_beta   90.00
_cell.angle_gamma   90.00
#
_symmetry.space_group_name_H-M   'P 1'
#
loop_
_entity.id
_entity.type
_entity.pdbx_description
1 polymer ?
#
loop_
_entity_poly.entity_id
_entity_poly.type
_entity_poly.pdbx_seq_one_letter_code
_entity_poly.pdbx_strand_id
1 'polypeptide(L)'
;MAADIREIAIDVVFDSEGSARVTERWDVDVDSGTEWYLAKYNLGAISLEDFSVSDESGMQYSYEGPNWDTDRSLSRKAGRCGLIVTRGGYELCWGLGSYGHHIYTASYTLKGAVQALDDCDYFHMQMVSPG
;
A
#
# COMPACT_ATOMS: atom_id res chain seq x y z
N MET A 1 6.79 -8.64 -12.45
CA MET A 1 5.79 -7.69 -12.97
C MET A 1 6.51 -6.61 -13.76
N ALA A 2 6.10 -6.38 -14.98
CA ALA A 2 6.64 -5.30 -15.79
C ALA A 2 5.73 -4.08 -15.68
N ALA A 3 6.32 -2.96 -15.34
CA ALA A 3 5.57 -1.72 -15.16
C ALA A 3 6.50 -0.52 -15.31
N ASP A 4 5.95 0.56 -15.86
CA ASP A 4 6.59 1.86 -15.87
C ASP A 4 5.88 2.75 -14.86
N ILE A 5 6.65 3.28 -13.92
CA ILE A 5 6.12 4.21 -12.92
C ILE A 5 6.31 5.62 -13.47
N ARG A 6 5.20 6.34 -13.68
CA ARG A 6 5.24 7.72 -14.18
C ARG A 6 5.39 8.73 -13.06
N GLU A 7 4.66 8.52 -11.97
CA GLU A 7 4.66 9.44 -10.85
C GLU A 7 4.24 8.73 -9.58
N ILE A 8 4.82 9.11 -8.47
CA ILE A 8 4.42 8.66 -7.14
C ILE A 8 4.22 9.91 -6.30
N ALA A 9 3.05 10.08 -5.71
CA ALA A 9 2.78 11.15 -4.77
C ALA A 9 2.39 10.54 -3.42
N ILE A 10 3.04 10.98 -2.36
CA ILE A 10 2.81 10.46 -1.01
C ILE A 10 2.46 11.63 -0.10
N ASP A 11 1.27 11.54 0.53
CA ASP A 11 0.80 12.50 1.52
C ASP A 11 0.79 11.84 2.88
N VAL A 12 1.31 12.52 3.89
CA VAL A 12 1.31 12.05 5.27
C VAL A 12 0.70 13.13 6.15
N VAL A 13 -0.35 12.79 6.88
CA VAL A 13 -1.02 13.71 7.79
C VAL A 13 -1.05 13.08 9.18
N PHE A 14 -0.49 13.77 10.16
CA PHE A 14 -0.50 13.34 11.55
C PHE A 14 -1.75 13.84 12.25
N ASP A 15 -2.36 13.00 13.08
CA ASP A 15 -3.49 13.39 13.90
C ASP A 15 -3.05 13.72 15.32
N SER A 16 -4.02 14.11 16.16
CA SER A 16 -3.76 14.49 17.56
C SER A 16 -3.36 13.31 18.44
N GLU A 17 -3.57 12.09 17.98
CA GLU A 17 -3.25 10.88 18.74
C GLU A 17 -1.89 10.30 18.39
N GLY A 18 -1.16 10.95 17.50
CA GLY A 18 0.16 10.48 17.07
C GLY A 18 0.12 9.44 15.97
N SER A 19 -1.03 9.26 15.32
CA SER A 19 -1.14 8.40 14.15
C SER A 19 -0.86 9.19 12.88
N ALA A 20 -0.36 8.50 11.86
CA ALA A 20 -0.15 9.09 10.54
C ALA A 20 -1.12 8.47 9.54
N ARG A 21 -1.88 9.31 8.86
CA ARG A 21 -2.69 8.87 7.72
C ARG A 21 -1.87 9.07 6.46
N VAL A 22 -1.58 7.99 5.76
CA VAL A 22 -0.76 8.00 4.55
C VAL A 22 -1.63 7.72 3.34
N THR A 23 -1.45 8.51 2.30
CA THR A 23 -2.10 8.29 1.01
C THR A 23 -1.01 8.26 -0.05
N GLU A 24 -0.93 7.16 -0.79
CA GLU A 24 0.03 7.00 -1.88
C GLU A 24 -0.72 6.91 -3.20
N ARG A 25 -0.36 7.77 -4.13
CA ARG A 25 -0.94 7.77 -5.46
C ARG A 25 0.12 7.32 -6.45
N TRP A 26 -0.15 6.21 -7.11
CA TRP A 26 0.77 5.56 -8.04
C TRP A 26 0.23 5.66 -9.45
N ASP A 27 0.87 6.48 -10.27
CA ASP A 27 0.54 6.65 -11.68
C ASP A 27 1.48 5.73 -12.47
N VAL A 28 0.92 4.67 -13.06
CA VAL A 28 1.71 3.57 -13.60
C VAL A 28 1.13 3.05 -14.91
N ASP A 29 2.02 2.48 -15.74
CA ASP A 29 1.61 1.66 -16.87
C ASP A 29 2.02 0.22 -16.59
N VAL A 30 1.06 -0.71 -16.63
CA VAL A 30 1.33 -2.12 -16.36
C VAL A 30 1.03 -2.96 -17.59
N ASP A 31 1.88 -3.93 -17.88
CA ASP A 31 1.73 -4.79 -19.05
C ASP A 31 1.82 -6.29 -18.74
N SER A 32 2.06 -6.64 -17.49
CA SER A 32 2.13 -8.05 -17.07
C SER A 32 1.96 -8.17 -15.58
N GLY A 33 1.79 -9.40 -15.11
CA GLY A 33 1.59 -9.67 -13.70
C GLY A 33 0.12 -9.68 -13.30
N THR A 34 -0.17 -9.91 -12.04
CA THR A 34 -1.54 -10.03 -11.54
C THR A 34 -1.84 -9.08 -10.39
N GLU A 35 -0.79 -8.60 -9.70
CA GLU A 35 -0.96 -7.75 -8.52
C GLU A 35 0.13 -6.68 -8.45
N TRP A 36 -0.18 -5.63 -7.72
CA TRP A 36 0.79 -4.64 -7.26
C TRP A 36 0.99 -4.84 -5.77
N TYR A 37 2.20 -4.63 -5.28
CA TYR A 37 2.43 -4.68 -3.84
C TYR A 37 3.40 -3.60 -3.40
N LEU A 38 3.21 -3.14 -2.17
CA LEU A 38 4.10 -2.17 -1.51
C LEU A 38 4.61 -2.82 -0.23
N ALA A 39 5.92 -2.96 -0.12
CA ALA A 39 6.53 -3.52 1.08
C ALA A 39 6.79 -2.40 2.08
N LYS A 40 6.27 -2.54 3.29
CA LYS A 40 6.48 -1.58 4.39
C LYS A 40 7.14 -2.33 5.54
N TYR A 41 8.45 -2.19 5.61
CA TYR A 41 9.28 -2.85 6.61
C TYR A 41 9.79 -1.85 7.64
N ASN A 42 10.48 -2.36 8.66
CA ASN A 42 11.10 -1.53 9.71
C ASN A 42 10.08 -0.72 10.51
N LEU A 43 8.89 -1.27 10.70
CA LEU A 43 7.82 -0.57 11.41
C LEU A 43 7.98 -0.62 12.93
N GLY A 44 8.68 -1.63 13.46
CA GLY A 44 8.87 -1.75 14.91
C GLY A 44 7.52 -1.89 15.63
N ALA A 45 7.24 -0.96 16.53
CA ALA A 45 5.99 -0.94 17.28
C ALA A 45 4.83 -0.26 16.53
N ILE A 46 5.08 0.25 15.33
CA ILE A 46 4.02 0.88 14.52
C ILE A 46 3.11 -0.21 13.96
N SER A 47 1.80 -0.05 14.12
CA SER A 47 0.83 -0.92 13.47
C SER A 47 0.21 -0.22 12.28
N LEU A 48 -0.10 -1.01 11.24
CA LEU A 48 -0.73 -0.51 10.02
C LEU A 48 -2.18 -0.96 9.99
N GLU A 49 -3.10 -0.01 9.82
CA GLU A 49 -4.54 -0.26 9.87
C GLU A 49 -5.25 0.52 8.77
N ASP A 50 -6.50 0.19 8.55
CA ASP A 50 -7.39 0.92 7.63
C ASP A 50 -6.85 1.02 6.21
N PHE A 51 -6.30 -0.06 5.70
CA PHE A 51 -5.80 -0.11 4.33
C PHE A 51 -6.96 -0.13 3.35
N SER A 52 -6.90 0.76 2.37
CA SER A 52 -7.87 0.82 1.28
C SER A 52 -7.18 1.18 -0.03
N VAL A 53 -7.78 0.74 -1.13
CA VAL A 53 -7.27 1.02 -2.48
C VAL A 53 -8.43 1.43 -3.37
N SER A 54 -8.18 2.39 -4.24
CA SER A 54 -9.06 2.73 -5.34
C SER A 54 -8.24 2.93 -6.61
N ASP A 55 -8.90 2.89 -7.76
CA ASP A 55 -8.25 3.17 -9.04
C ASP A 55 -8.80 4.45 -9.68
N GLU A 56 -8.35 4.74 -10.90
CA GLU A 56 -8.70 5.96 -11.63
C GLU A 56 -10.22 6.06 -11.94
N SER A 57 -10.93 4.93 -11.92
CA SER A 57 -12.38 4.93 -12.13
C SER A 57 -13.17 5.30 -10.88
N GLY A 58 -12.49 5.42 -9.74
CA GLY A 58 -13.13 5.64 -8.44
C GLY A 58 -13.63 4.37 -7.78
N MET A 59 -13.35 3.21 -8.38
CA MET A 59 -13.74 1.93 -7.80
C MET A 59 -12.99 1.68 -6.51
N GLN A 60 -13.73 1.42 -5.42
CA GLN A 60 -13.14 1.03 -4.14
C GLN A 60 -12.95 -0.48 -4.13
N TYR A 61 -11.73 -0.92 -3.82
CA TYR A 61 -11.40 -2.34 -3.79
C TYR A 61 -11.89 -2.98 -2.50
N SER A 62 -12.28 -4.25 -2.60
CA SER A 62 -12.71 -5.01 -1.43
C SER A 62 -11.51 -5.46 -0.63
N TYR A 63 -11.45 -5.10 0.65
CA TYR A 63 -10.37 -5.48 1.54
C TYR A 63 -10.58 -6.90 2.07
N GLU A 64 -9.58 -7.77 1.91
CA GLU A 64 -9.66 -9.18 2.27
C GLU A 64 -8.94 -9.55 3.57
N GLY A 65 -8.35 -8.56 4.25
CA GLY A 65 -7.64 -8.82 5.50
C GLY A 65 -6.18 -9.24 5.30
N PRO A 66 -5.57 -9.84 6.33
CA PRO A 66 -4.12 -10.08 6.35
C PRO A 66 -3.67 -11.36 5.67
N ASN A 67 -4.54 -12.03 4.93
CA ASN A 67 -4.24 -13.31 4.27
C ASN A 67 -4.42 -13.19 2.75
N TRP A 68 -3.77 -12.21 2.17
CA TRP A 68 -3.83 -12.00 0.72
C TRP A 68 -3.30 -13.24 -0.01
N ASP A 69 -4.09 -13.75 -0.94
CA ASP A 69 -3.73 -14.94 -1.73
C ASP A 69 -3.07 -14.50 -3.04
N THR A 70 -1.77 -14.75 -3.14
CA THR A 70 -0.95 -14.37 -4.29
C THR A 70 -1.11 -15.32 -5.48
N ASP A 71 -1.72 -16.46 -5.30
CA ASP A 71 -1.76 -17.52 -6.33
C ASP A 71 -2.95 -17.39 -7.28
N ARG A 72 -3.78 -16.38 -7.09
CA ARG A 72 -4.96 -16.16 -7.93
C ARG A 72 -4.60 -15.52 -9.27
N SER A 73 -5.49 -15.68 -10.24
CA SER A 73 -5.37 -15.07 -11.56
C SER A 73 -5.61 -13.55 -11.51
N LEU A 74 -5.28 -12.87 -12.61
CA LEU A 74 -5.55 -11.44 -12.77
C LEU A 74 -7.04 -11.12 -12.50
N SER A 75 -7.94 -11.89 -13.09
CA SER A 75 -9.40 -11.65 -12.94
C SER A 75 -9.87 -11.88 -11.50
N ARG A 76 -9.29 -12.84 -10.79
CA ARG A 76 -9.69 -13.13 -9.41
C ARG A 76 -9.17 -12.12 -8.41
N LYS A 77 -8.08 -11.46 -8.71
CA LYS A 77 -7.53 -10.38 -7.88
C LYS A 77 -8.18 -9.04 -8.17
N ALA A 78 -8.81 -8.89 -9.33
CA ALA A 78 -9.38 -7.61 -9.77
C ALA A 78 -10.35 -7.03 -8.73
N GLY A 79 -10.19 -5.76 -8.39
CA GLY A 79 -11.06 -5.07 -7.45
C GLY A 79 -10.90 -5.50 -5.99
N ARG A 80 -9.80 -6.17 -5.66
CA ARG A 80 -9.54 -6.68 -4.31
C ARG A 80 -8.18 -6.18 -3.82
N CYS A 81 -8.08 -5.99 -2.51
CA CYS A 81 -6.83 -5.62 -1.85
C CYS A 81 -6.72 -6.36 -0.52
N GLY A 82 -5.51 -6.44 0.01
CA GLY A 82 -5.28 -7.11 1.27
C GLY A 82 -3.84 -6.95 1.73
N LEU A 83 -3.53 -7.58 2.84
CA LEU A 83 -2.21 -7.51 3.45
C LEU A 83 -1.58 -8.88 3.52
N ILE A 84 -0.25 -8.89 3.47
CA ILE A 84 0.56 -10.02 3.91
C ILE A 84 1.37 -9.52 5.10
N VAL A 85 1.23 -10.19 6.25
CA VAL A 85 1.98 -9.84 7.45
C VAL A 85 3.37 -10.46 7.34
N THR A 86 4.39 -9.63 7.50
CA THR A 86 5.77 -10.07 7.42
C THR A 86 6.46 -9.84 8.76
N ARG A 87 7.68 -10.34 8.87
CA ARG A 87 8.50 -10.11 10.05
C ARG A 87 9.00 -8.66 10.03
N GLY A 88 8.38 -7.82 10.83
CA GLY A 88 8.74 -6.42 10.95
C GLY A 88 7.92 -5.45 10.11
N GLY A 89 6.88 -5.95 9.44
CA GLY A 89 6.05 -5.06 8.64
C GLY A 89 4.93 -5.76 7.89
N TYR A 90 4.58 -5.18 6.75
CA TYR A 90 3.46 -5.64 5.93
C TYR A 90 3.79 -5.49 4.45
N GLU A 91 3.13 -6.30 3.62
CA GLU A 91 3.02 -6.03 2.20
C GLU A 91 1.57 -5.64 1.92
N LEU A 92 1.39 -4.48 1.29
CA LEU A 92 0.07 -4.00 0.89
C LEU A 92 -0.13 -4.42 -0.56
N CYS A 93 -1.14 -5.24 -0.80
CA CYS A 93 -1.34 -5.88 -2.09
C CYS A 93 -2.69 -5.53 -2.69
N TRP A 94 -2.74 -5.41 -4.01
CA TRP A 94 -4.02 -5.28 -4.72
C TRP A 94 -3.90 -5.82 -6.14
N GLY A 95 -5.04 -6.22 -6.68
CA GLY A 95 -5.11 -6.72 -8.05
C GLY A 95 -4.93 -5.62 -9.07
N LEU A 96 -4.22 -5.91 -10.15
CA LEU A 96 -4.04 -4.94 -11.22
C LEU A 96 -5.36 -4.62 -11.94
N GLY A 97 -6.24 -5.60 -12.05
CA GLY A 97 -7.52 -5.47 -12.72
C GLY A 97 -7.41 -5.65 -14.23
N SER A 98 -6.61 -4.82 -14.86
CA SER A 98 -6.33 -4.90 -16.30
C SER A 98 -4.97 -4.28 -16.58
N TYR A 99 -4.47 -4.46 -17.78
CA TYR A 99 -3.23 -3.86 -18.20
C TYR A 99 -3.47 -2.48 -18.83
N GLY A 100 -2.42 -1.70 -18.90
CA GLY A 100 -2.46 -0.35 -19.43
C GLY A 100 -2.20 0.69 -18.35
N HIS A 101 -2.66 1.89 -18.58
CA HIS A 101 -2.45 3.01 -17.67
C HIS A 101 -3.44 2.96 -16.50
N HIS A 102 -2.91 3.01 -15.29
CA HIS A 102 -3.70 3.05 -14.06
C HIS A 102 -3.17 4.10 -13.11
N ILE A 103 -4.08 4.62 -12.30
CA ILE A 103 -3.74 5.46 -11.15
C ILE A 103 -4.34 4.80 -9.93
N TYR A 104 -3.49 4.14 -9.15
CA TYR A 104 -3.91 3.51 -7.91
C TYR A 104 -3.69 4.45 -6.74
N THR A 105 -4.68 4.56 -5.88
CA THR A 105 -4.58 5.33 -4.64
C THR A 105 -4.70 4.36 -3.47
N ALA A 106 -3.63 4.22 -2.71
CA ALA A 106 -3.57 3.37 -1.54
C ALA A 106 -3.51 4.25 -0.30
N SER A 107 -4.36 3.97 0.68
CA SER A 107 -4.40 4.71 1.94
C SER A 107 -4.34 3.77 3.12
N TYR A 108 -3.66 4.18 4.18
CA TYR A 108 -3.56 3.40 5.40
C TYR A 108 -3.19 4.31 6.58
N THR A 109 -3.41 3.80 7.78
CA THR A 109 -3.07 4.50 9.01
C THR A 109 -1.92 3.80 9.71
N LEU A 110 -0.93 4.56 10.13
CA LEU A 110 0.20 4.07 10.92
C LEU A 110 0.02 4.56 12.35
N LYS A 111 -0.35 3.65 13.25
CA LYS A 111 -0.53 3.96 14.67
C LYS A 111 0.79 3.88 15.40
N GLY A 112 1.04 4.86 16.26
CA GLY A 112 2.29 4.97 17.00
C GLY A 112 3.42 5.65 16.24
N ALA A 113 3.13 6.27 15.10
CA ALA A 113 4.13 6.87 14.24
C ALA A 113 4.92 7.99 14.94
N VAL A 114 4.23 8.85 15.68
CA VAL A 114 4.91 9.97 16.39
C VAL A 114 5.83 9.43 17.47
N GLN A 115 5.41 8.41 18.20
CA GLN A 115 6.26 7.79 19.21
C GLN A 115 7.51 7.18 18.59
N ALA A 116 7.38 6.58 17.41
CA ALA A 116 8.53 6.04 16.69
C ALA A 116 9.51 7.14 16.27
N LEU A 117 9.01 8.31 15.87
CA LEU A 117 9.83 9.47 15.55
C LEU A 117 10.61 9.94 16.79
N ASP A 118 9.94 10.03 17.94
CA ASP A 118 10.57 10.45 19.19
C ASP A 118 11.66 9.48 19.63
N ASP A 119 11.42 8.18 19.48
CA ASP A 119 12.36 7.15 19.90
C ASP A 119 13.58 7.05 18.99
N CYS A 120 13.41 7.33 17.72
CA CYS A 120 14.41 7.03 16.69
C CYS A 120 15.02 8.26 16.06
N ASP A 121 14.72 9.44 16.53
CA ASP A 121 15.14 10.73 15.97
C ASP A 121 14.57 11.01 14.59
N TYR A 122 14.11 10.01 13.89
CA TYR A 122 13.54 10.19 12.58
C TYR A 122 12.70 8.99 12.17
N PHE A 123 11.88 9.20 11.16
CA PHE A 123 10.92 8.21 10.69
C PHE A 123 11.62 7.21 9.77
N HIS A 124 11.88 6.02 10.30
CA HIS A 124 12.63 4.96 9.63
C HIS A 124 11.71 3.95 9.00
N MET A 125 11.12 4.29 7.92
CA MET A 125 10.18 3.39 7.28
C MET A 125 10.36 3.48 5.78
N GLN A 126 10.20 2.34 5.11
CA GLN A 126 10.20 2.33 3.66
C GLN A 126 8.87 2.87 3.15
N MET A 127 8.86 4.11 2.69
CA MET A 127 7.65 4.76 2.18
C MET A 127 7.40 4.45 0.70
N VAL A 128 8.46 4.16 -0.05
CA VAL A 128 8.37 3.82 -1.47
C VAL A 128 9.10 2.51 -1.69
N SER A 129 8.47 1.57 -2.38
CA SER A 129 9.10 0.31 -2.73
C SER A 129 9.16 0.13 -4.25
N PRO A 130 10.14 -0.65 -4.76
CA PRO A 130 10.18 -0.99 -6.19
C PRO A 130 8.90 -1.74 -6.54
N GLY A 131 8.24 -1.30 -7.56
CA GLY A 131 6.96 -1.84 -7.98
C GLY A 131 7.01 -3.10 -8.80
#